data_5d54d74d1c3bb0576ae1b6cb0960f4d9
#
_entry.id   5d54d74d1c3bb0576ae1b6cb0960f4d9
#
_cell.length_a   1.000
_cell.length_b   1.000
_cell.length_c   1.000
_cell.angle_alpha   90.00
_cell.angle_beta   90.00
_cell.angle_gamma   90.00
#
_symmetry.space_group_name_H-M   'P 1'
#
loop_
_entity.id
_entity.type
_entity.pdbx_description
1 polymer ?
#
loop_
_entity_poly.entity_id
_entity_poly.type
_entity_poly.pdbx_seq_one_letter_code
_entity_poly.pdbx_strand_id
1 'polypeptide(L)'
;MIDFCCRRIGEPEPEISSSKYKTYKMNSISKTKPYLNMDKTQNKDEKNYFLNKISIIGNILNSDFNTLLPKYIQGYIEDYPFDDFDKKYSDYTTNSLVEIENINFSKPIQLKNNNIIYLGEWTKEGIINGRGKMFQPDSNTYIEGEWSNGSLKFGRIINNNSIYIGYIEDNQYHGKGKYTEIKGNSYEGYFSYGQKHGQGKYIYSDGCTYEGSFENNEMNGEGEFNWTNGIYYKGEFYKGIFHGNGLLKWRNGNIYNGQFKKGFFYGNGIFYWKNKEEYYKGEYINNIKNGKGMYKFKNGDIYIGQWNNNKPSGKGTYETKNKIYSGIWKEGNFVELLDIVSKYQSGEISESIDFNFEANNENIDISNLEHINVKMMIEIN
;
A
#
# COMPACT_ATOMS: atom_id res chain seq x y z
N MET A 1 -13.55 -0.16 -0.34
CA MET A 1 -12.82 0.00 0.93
C MET A 1 -12.60 1.48 1.25
N ILE A 2 -12.13 2.29 0.32
CA ILE A 2 -11.89 3.74 0.50
C ILE A 2 -13.17 4.47 0.91
N ASP A 3 -14.31 4.20 0.29
CA ASP A 3 -15.60 4.76 0.67
C ASP A 3 -16.05 4.40 2.11
N PHE A 4 -15.58 3.27 2.62
CA PHE A 4 -15.95 2.80 3.95
C PHE A 4 -15.17 3.53 5.05
N CYS A 5 -13.88 3.80 4.85
CA CYS A 5 -13.06 4.54 5.82
C CYS A 5 -13.34 6.06 5.79
N CYS A 6 -13.61 6.66 4.60
CA CYS A 6 -13.81 8.10 4.50
C CYS A 6 -15.20 8.59 4.93
N ARG A 7 -16.25 7.78 4.83
CA ARG A 7 -17.63 8.24 5.09
C ARG A 7 -18.14 8.03 6.51
N ARG A 8 -17.44 7.27 7.39
CA ARG A 8 -17.94 6.94 8.75
C ARG A 8 -16.99 7.16 9.90
N ILE A 9 -15.90 7.88 9.70
CA ILE A 9 -15.07 8.34 10.82
C ILE A 9 -15.51 9.76 11.19
N GLY A 10 -16.77 9.93 11.46
CA GLY A 10 -17.32 11.10 12.09
C GLY A 10 -17.74 10.73 13.50
N GLU A 11 -17.09 11.36 14.47
CA GLU A 11 -17.37 11.34 15.92
C GLU A 11 -17.58 10.00 16.66
N PRO A 12 -17.21 9.88 17.93
CA PRO A 12 -16.74 8.67 18.60
C PRO A 12 -17.84 7.68 18.97
N GLU A 13 -18.46 7.06 17.98
CA GLU A 13 -19.06 5.73 18.07
C GLU A 13 -19.03 5.07 16.68
N PRO A 14 -18.01 4.27 16.37
CA PRO A 14 -17.94 3.62 15.07
C PRO A 14 -18.79 2.34 15.08
N GLU A 15 -19.98 2.39 14.52
CA GLU A 15 -20.59 1.20 13.95
C GLU A 15 -19.99 0.96 12.56
N ILE A 16 -19.17 -0.07 12.42
CA ILE A 16 -18.57 -0.48 11.14
C ILE A 16 -19.31 -1.72 10.63
N SER A 17 -20.16 -1.55 9.61
CA SER A 17 -20.75 -2.66 8.89
C SER A 17 -19.87 -3.12 7.73
N SER A 18 -19.74 -4.43 7.56
CA SER A 18 -18.99 -5.09 6.50
C SER A 18 -19.70 -4.96 5.15
N SER A 19 -19.04 -4.43 4.10
CA SER A 19 -19.51 -4.58 2.73
C SER A 19 -18.39 -4.77 1.70
N LYS A 20 -18.56 -5.83 0.98
CA LYS A 20 -18.08 -6.34 -0.33
C LYS A 20 -16.87 -5.67 -0.99
N TYR A 21 -15.79 -6.44 -1.04
CA TYR A 21 -14.58 -6.18 -1.84
C TYR A 21 -14.79 -6.56 -3.31
N LYS A 22 -14.39 -5.69 -4.23
CA LYS A 22 -14.11 -6.06 -5.62
C LYS A 22 -12.60 -6.12 -5.82
N THR A 23 -12.07 -7.32 -5.92
CA THR A 23 -10.71 -7.57 -6.40
C THR A 23 -10.68 -7.32 -7.91
N TYR A 24 -9.86 -6.36 -8.35
CA TYR A 24 -9.54 -6.22 -9.77
C TYR A 24 -8.45 -7.21 -10.12
N LYS A 25 -8.80 -8.24 -10.91
CA LYS A 25 -7.81 -9.08 -11.59
C LYS A 25 -7.17 -8.23 -12.69
N MET A 26 -5.85 -8.08 -12.69
CA MET A 26 -5.14 -7.64 -13.88
C MET A 26 -5.38 -8.66 -14.99
N ASN A 27 -5.88 -8.20 -16.12
CA ASN A 27 -5.94 -9.04 -17.31
C ASN A 27 -4.51 -9.43 -17.67
N SER A 28 -4.23 -10.73 -17.63
CA SER A 28 -2.98 -11.28 -18.13
C SER A 28 -2.78 -10.81 -19.57
N ILE A 29 -1.59 -10.28 -19.88
CA ILE A 29 -1.14 -10.09 -21.25
C ILE A 29 -1.31 -11.45 -21.95
N SER A 30 -2.09 -11.49 -23.02
CA SER A 30 -2.40 -12.73 -23.73
C SER A 30 -1.11 -13.50 -24.04
N LYS A 31 -1.09 -14.78 -23.71
CA LYS A 31 0.03 -15.70 -23.97
C LYS A 31 0.17 -15.93 -25.47
N THR A 32 0.65 -14.95 -26.20
CA THR A 32 1.13 -15.18 -27.58
C THR A 32 2.64 -15.25 -27.51
N LYS A 33 3.18 -16.46 -27.48
CA LYS A 33 4.61 -16.72 -27.67
C LYS A 33 4.94 -16.46 -29.17
N PRO A 34 5.80 -15.53 -29.51
CA PRO A 34 6.43 -15.52 -30.82
C PRO A 34 7.64 -16.47 -30.76
N TYR A 35 7.42 -17.78 -30.77
CA TYR A 35 8.49 -18.74 -31.01
C TYR A 35 8.54 -19.06 -32.49
N LEU A 36 9.62 -18.64 -33.15
CA LEU A 36 10.07 -19.21 -34.41
C LEU A 36 11.28 -20.11 -34.10
N ASN A 37 11.06 -21.42 -34.04
CA ASN A 37 12.14 -22.41 -34.11
C ASN A 37 12.67 -22.47 -35.55
N MET A 38 13.96 -22.27 -35.75
CA MET A 38 14.61 -22.49 -37.04
C MET A 38 15.87 -23.32 -36.89
N ASP A 39 15.98 -24.34 -37.76
CA ASP A 39 17.11 -25.23 -37.91
C ASP A 39 18.33 -24.57 -38.53
N LYS A 40 19.52 -25.04 -38.12
CA LYS A 40 20.85 -24.52 -38.48
C LYS A 40 21.29 -25.10 -39.84
N THR A 41 21.62 -24.22 -40.83
CA THR A 41 22.59 -24.53 -41.89
C THR A 41 23.37 -23.29 -42.34
N GLN A 42 24.65 -23.50 -42.67
CA GLN A 42 25.73 -22.53 -42.80
C GLN A 42 25.82 -21.79 -44.16
N ASN A 43 26.20 -20.52 -44.05
CA ASN A 43 27.13 -19.69 -44.90
C ASN A 43 26.84 -19.45 -46.39
N LYS A 44 26.32 -18.24 -46.72
CA LYS A 44 26.82 -17.31 -47.75
C LYS A 44 26.06 -15.98 -47.64
N ASP A 45 26.82 -14.84 -47.65
CA ASP A 45 26.28 -13.47 -47.56
C ASP A 45 25.34 -13.27 -46.36
N GLU A 46 25.91 -13.03 -45.19
CA GLU A 46 25.17 -12.81 -43.95
C GLU A 46 24.04 -11.78 -44.08
N LYS A 47 24.28 -10.72 -44.88
CA LYS A 47 23.26 -9.68 -45.10
C LYS A 47 22.10 -10.16 -45.99
N ASN A 48 22.37 -10.91 -47.03
CA ASN A 48 21.34 -11.49 -47.92
C ASN A 48 20.59 -12.62 -47.21
N TYR A 49 21.28 -13.41 -46.44
CA TYR A 49 20.68 -14.44 -45.62
C TYR A 49 19.69 -13.85 -44.59
N PHE A 50 20.09 -12.78 -43.92
CA PHE A 50 19.25 -12.09 -42.95
C PHE A 50 18.06 -11.38 -43.60
N LEU A 51 18.24 -10.69 -44.72
CA LEU A 51 17.16 -10.09 -45.48
C LEU A 51 16.16 -11.13 -46.01
N ASN A 52 16.63 -12.31 -46.42
CA ASN A 52 15.75 -13.43 -46.79
C ASN A 52 14.96 -13.96 -45.57
N LYS A 53 15.57 -14.08 -44.43
CA LYS A 53 14.86 -14.47 -43.19
C LYS A 53 13.81 -13.45 -42.80
N ILE A 54 14.13 -12.15 -42.84
CA ILE A 54 13.16 -11.10 -42.54
C ILE A 54 11.99 -11.13 -43.52
N SER A 55 12.22 -11.37 -44.83
CA SER A 55 11.13 -11.51 -45.78
C SER A 55 10.18 -12.68 -45.51
N ILE A 56 10.68 -13.69 -44.76
CA ILE A 56 9.87 -14.80 -44.25
C ILE A 56 9.08 -14.36 -43.02
N ILE A 57 9.71 -13.60 -42.13
CA ILE A 57 9.16 -13.19 -40.81
C ILE A 57 8.14 -12.05 -41.00
N GLY A 58 8.41 -11.09 -41.88
CA GLY A 58 7.61 -9.89 -42.00
C GLY A 58 7.90 -9.04 -43.23
N ASN A 59 7.21 -7.93 -43.35
CA ASN A 59 7.35 -6.93 -44.37
C ASN A 59 8.02 -5.68 -43.82
N ILE A 60 9.05 -5.16 -44.52
CA ILE A 60 9.68 -3.90 -44.16
C ILE A 60 8.72 -2.77 -44.55
N LEU A 61 8.37 -1.91 -43.60
CA LEU A 61 7.52 -0.75 -43.82
C LEU A 61 8.37 0.47 -44.21
N ASN A 62 7.89 1.29 -45.16
CA ASN A 62 8.56 2.53 -45.52
C ASN A 62 8.10 3.75 -44.73
N SER A 63 7.24 3.53 -43.73
CA SER A 63 6.70 4.58 -42.85
C SER A 63 7.57 4.76 -41.63
N ASP A 64 7.59 5.96 -41.05
CA ASP A 64 8.17 6.20 -39.71
C ASP A 64 7.35 5.43 -38.67
N PHE A 65 8.02 4.78 -37.72
CA PHE A 65 7.37 3.98 -36.68
C PHE A 65 6.37 4.80 -35.85
N ASN A 66 6.71 6.02 -35.50
CA ASN A 66 5.84 6.89 -34.70
C ASN A 66 4.56 7.26 -35.42
N THR A 67 4.58 7.38 -36.78
CA THR A 67 3.38 7.68 -37.59
C THR A 67 2.37 6.51 -37.63
N LEU A 68 2.81 5.31 -37.27
CA LEU A 68 1.99 4.11 -37.20
C LEU A 68 1.25 3.96 -35.85
N LEU A 69 1.61 4.78 -34.88
CA LEU A 69 1.03 4.74 -33.52
C LEU A 69 -0.24 5.59 -33.42
N PRO A 70 -1.23 5.17 -32.64
CA PRO A 70 -2.36 6.03 -32.27
C PRO A 70 -1.89 7.31 -31.56
N LYS A 71 -2.58 8.43 -31.83
CA LYS A 71 -2.20 9.77 -31.29
C LYS A 71 -2.07 9.79 -29.76
N TYR A 72 -2.93 9.07 -29.03
CA TYR A 72 -2.86 9.03 -27.57
C TYR A 72 -1.59 8.32 -27.07
N ILE A 73 -1.10 7.29 -27.78
CA ILE A 73 0.18 6.64 -27.48
C ILE A 73 1.34 7.60 -27.74
N GLN A 74 1.30 8.35 -28.84
CA GLN A 74 2.32 9.37 -29.16
C GLN A 74 2.43 10.40 -28.02
N GLY A 75 1.29 10.94 -27.52
CA GLY A 75 1.28 11.85 -26.38
C GLY A 75 1.91 11.27 -25.11
N TYR A 76 1.57 10.03 -24.76
CA TYR A 76 2.19 9.38 -23.58
C TYR A 76 3.69 9.10 -23.74
N ILE A 77 4.19 8.89 -24.95
CA ILE A 77 5.63 8.73 -25.21
C ILE A 77 6.37 10.04 -24.94
N GLU A 78 5.80 11.17 -25.34
CA GLU A 78 6.35 12.51 -25.12
C GLU A 78 6.32 12.91 -23.64
N ASP A 79 5.21 12.65 -22.95
CA ASP A 79 5.01 13.03 -21.55
C ASP A 79 5.88 12.19 -20.56
N TYR A 80 6.27 10.98 -20.97
CA TYR A 80 7.04 10.04 -20.13
C TYR A 80 8.24 9.48 -20.90
N PRO A 81 9.34 10.24 -21.05
CA PRO A 81 10.53 9.76 -21.75
C PRO A 81 11.15 8.53 -21.06
N PHE A 82 11.43 7.50 -21.85
CA PHE A 82 11.93 6.22 -21.36
C PHE A 82 13.34 6.34 -20.75
N ASP A 83 14.19 7.22 -21.31
CA ASP A 83 15.58 7.40 -20.89
C ASP A 83 15.72 7.89 -19.42
N ASP A 84 14.76 8.64 -18.90
CA ASP A 84 14.78 9.09 -17.50
C ASP A 84 14.47 7.93 -16.54
N PHE A 85 13.76 6.94 -17.00
CA PHE A 85 13.40 5.76 -16.24
C PHE A 85 14.55 4.74 -16.23
N ASP A 86 15.22 4.57 -17.34
CA ASP A 86 16.38 3.69 -17.48
C ASP A 86 17.49 4.08 -16.47
N LYS A 87 17.75 5.38 -16.30
CA LYS A 87 18.69 5.90 -15.30
C LYS A 87 18.31 5.59 -13.86
N LYS A 88 17.03 5.60 -13.54
CA LYS A 88 16.52 5.34 -12.16
C LYS A 88 16.61 3.87 -11.76
N TYR A 89 16.57 2.95 -12.73
CA TYR A 89 16.51 1.50 -12.51
C TYR A 89 17.67 0.73 -13.12
N SER A 90 18.62 1.40 -13.82
CA SER A 90 19.74 0.79 -14.55
C SER A 90 20.81 0.09 -13.70
N ASP A 91 20.79 0.28 -12.37
CA ASP A 91 21.80 -0.33 -11.48
C ASP A 91 21.76 -1.87 -11.45
N TYR A 92 20.82 -2.49 -12.15
CA TYR A 92 20.62 -3.94 -12.15
C TYR A 92 20.90 -4.63 -13.49
N THR A 93 21.14 -3.90 -14.58
CA THR A 93 21.21 -4.50 -15.94
C THR A 93 22.62 -4.85 -16.42
N THR A 94 23.69 -4.51 -15.71
CA THR A 94 25.04 -4.55 -16.27
C THR A 94 25.80 -5.87 -16.14
N ASN A 95 25.27 -6.93 -15.55
CA ASN A 95 26.11 -8.09 -15.18
C ASN A 95 25.87 -9.40 -15.96
N SER A 96 25.10 -9.48 -17.04
CA SER A 96 24.92 -10.76 -17.75
C SER A 96 24.55 -10.71 -19.23
N LEU A 97 24.75 -9.62 -19.92
CA LEU A 97 24.59 -9.63 -21.38
C LEU A 97 25.85 -10.20 -22.00
N VAL A 98 25.79 -11.48 -22.39
CA VAL A 98 26.72 -12.04 -23.38
C VAL A 98 26.70 -11.08 -24.59
N GLU A 99 27.85 -10.60 -25.05
CA GLU A 99 27.97 -9.81 -26.28
C GLU A 99 27.49 -10.62 -27.46
N ILE A 100 26.18 -10.56 -27.71
CA ILE A 100 25.57 -11.08 -28.93
C ILE A 100 25.62 -9.94 -29.94
N GLU A 101 26.28 -10.17 -31.09
CA GLU A 101 26.27 -9.22 -32.20
C GLU A 101 24.83 -9.03 -32.70
N ASN A 102 24.20 -7.94 -32.26
CA ASN A 102 22.85 -7.57 -32.69
C ASN A 102 22.88 -6.83 -34.03
N ILE A 103 21.87 -7.06 -34.84
CA ILE A 103 21.63 -6.35 -36.08
C ILE A 103 20.52 -5.34 -35.86
N ASN A 104 20.81 -4.05 -36.06
CA ASN A 104 19.83 -2.99 -35.89
C ASN A 104 19.19 -2.62 -37.25
N PHE A 105 17.86 -2.54 -37.31
CA PHE A 105 17.13 -2.08 -38.47
C PHE A 105 16.64 -0.63 -38.31
N SER A 106 16.89 0.17 -39.32
CA SER A 106 16.42 1.56 -39.37
C SER A 106 14.94 1.70 -39.76
N LYS A 107 14.31 0.62 -40.20
CA LYS A 107 12.91 0.61 -40.70
C LYS A 107 12.08 -0.41 -39.89
N PRO A 108 10.81 -0.09 -39.58
CA PRO A 108 9.91 -1.02 -38.90
C PRO A 108 9.58 -2.22 -39.80
N ILE A 109 9.41 -3.36 -39.13
CA ILE A 109 9.05 -4.64 -39.73
C ILE A 109 7.68 -5.05 -39.21
N GLN A 110 6.72 -5.28 -40.14
CA GLN A 110 5.44 -5.87 -39.82
C GLN A 110 5.53 -7.39 -39.88
N LEU A 111 5.35 -8.06 -38.74
CA LEU A 111 5.39 -9.53 -38.62
C LEU A 111 4.14 -10.14 -39.28
N LYS A 112 4.33 -11.19 -40.08
CA LYS A 112 3.25 -11.81 -40.85
C LYS A 112 2.19 -12.49 -39.99
N ASN A 113 2.57 -13.06 -38.84
CA ASN A 113 1.68 -13.95 -38.12
C ASN A 113 0.73 -13.23 -37.13
N ASN A 114 1.06 -12.00 -36.70
CA ASN A 114 0.33 -11.34 -35.58
C ASN A 114 0.07 -9.85 -35.84
N ASN A 115 0.24 -9.37 -37.07
CA ASN A 115 0.11 -7.94 -37.42
C ASN A 115 0.95 -6.99 -36.53
N ILE A 116 1.95 -7.53 -35.82
CA ILE A 116 2.84 -6.80 -34.90
C ILE A 116 3.83 -6.00 -35.76
N ILE A 117 4.05 -4.74 -35.34
CA ILE A 117 5.05 -3.87 -35.93
C ILE A 117 6.20 -3.75 -34.95
N TYR A 118 7.43 -4.06 -35.38
CA TYR A 118 8.62 -3.97 -34.55
C TYR A 118 9.71 -3.15 -35.21
N LEU A 119 10.40 -2.32 -34.42
CA LEU A 119 11.59 -1.57 -34.79
C LEU A 119 12.63 -1.74 -33.69
N GLY A 120 13.79 -2.30 -34.01
CA GLY A 120 14.86 -2.50 -33.02
C GLY A 120 15.87 -3.55 -33.44
N GLU A 121 16.54 -4.12 -32.45
CA GLU A 121 17.65 -5.03 -32.59
C GLU A 121 17.20 -6.49 -32.68
N TRP A 122 17.97 -7.28 -33.45
CA TRP A 122 17.73 -8.68 -33.71
C TRP A 122 19.02 -9.48 -33.62
N THR A 123 18.93 -10.74 -33.23
CA THR A 123 20.05 -11.66 -33.43
C THR A 123 20.19 -12.02 -34.91
N LYS A 124 21.32 -12.61 -35.29
CA LYS A 124 21.54 -13.15 -36.66
C LYS A 124 20.53 -14.24 -37.04
N GLU A 125 19.94 -14.90 -36.06
CA GLU A 125 18.91 -15.93 -36.25
C GLU A 125 17.52 -15.36 -36.49
N GLY A 126 17.34 -14.02 -36.39
CA GLY A 126 16.04 -13.35 -36.56
C GLY A 126 15.16 -13.40 -35.31
N ILE A 127 15.76 -13.43 -34.13
CA ILE A 127 15.09 -13.33 -32.84
C ILE A 127 15.22 -11.88 -32.33
N ILE A 128 14.15 -11.30 -31.81
CA ILE A 128 14.17 -9.98 -31.15
C ILE A 128 15.12 -10.03 -29.97
N ASN A 129 16.14 -9.17 -29.94
CA ASN A 129 17.13 -9.12 -28.88
C ASN A 129 17.74 -7.71 -28.81
N GLY A 130 18.04 -7.21 -27.59
CA GLY A 130 18.51 -5.85 -27.40
C GLY A 130 17.39 -4.82 -27.33
N ARG A 131 17.64 -3.57 -27.70
CA ARG A 131 16.67 -2.48 -27.60
C ARG A 131 15.69 -2.45 -28.76
N GLY A 132 14.42 -2.19 -28.45
CA GLY A 132 13.40 -2.11 -29.50
C GLY A 132 12.07 -1.54 -29.07
N LYS A 133 11.26 -1.24 -30.11
CA LYS A 133 9.89 -0.71 -29.98
C LYS A 133 8.96 -1.66 -30.73
N MET A 134 7.83 -1.98 -30.09
CA MET A 134 6.82 -2.87 -30.64
C MET A 134 5.45 -2.23 -30.54
N PHE A 135 4.66 -2.34 -31.58
CA PHE A 135 3.24 -1.98 -31.55
C PHE A 135 2.40 -3.19 -31.94
N GLN A 136 1.40 -3.49 -31.13
CA GLN A 136 0.43 -4.57 -31.33
C GLN A 136 -0.93 -3.94 -31.64
N PRO A 137 -1.33 -3.80 -32.91
CA PRO A 137 -2.58 -3.14 -33.28
C PRO A 137 -3.83 -3.77 -32.71
N ASP A 138 -3.89 -5.11 -32.65
CA ASP A 138 -5.07 -5.86 -32.18
C ASP A 138 -5.40 -5.59 -30.70
N SER A 139 -4.40 -5.40 -29.87
CA SER A 139 -4.53 -5.06 -28.44
C SER A 139 -4.33 -3.58 -28.16
N ASN A 140 -3.99 -2.80 -29.20
CA ASN A 140 -3.65 -1.39 -29.08
C ASN A 140 -2.57 -1.12 -28.02
N THR A 141 -1.53 -1.95 -28.04
CA THR A 141 -0.47 -1.97 -27.04
C THR A 141 0.86 -1.58 -27.65
N TYR A 142 1.47 -0.54 -27.10
CA TYR A 142 2.84 -0.14 -27.39
C TYR A 142 3.78 -0.66 -26.31
N ILE A 143 4.93 -1.18 -26.74
CA ILE A 143 5.98 -1.72 -25.88
C ILE A 143 7.31 -1.16 -26.34
N GLU A 144 8.11 -0.67 -25.41
CA GLU A 144 9.47 -0.21 -25.67
C GLU A 144 10.37 -0.70 -24.54
N GLY A 145 11.55 -1.22 -24.86
CA GLY A 145 12.44 -1.72 -23.81
C GLY A 145 13.57 -2.61 -24.30
N GLU A 146 14.07 -3.42 -23.39
CA GLU A 146 15.14 -4.36 -23.59
C GLU A 146 14.63 -5.79 -23.67
N TRP A 147 15.05 -6.46 -24.71
CA TRP A 147 14.62 -7.80 -25.07
C TRP A 147 15.78 -8.77 -24.97
N SER A 148 15.50 -9.97 -24.49
CA SER A 148 16.46 -11.06 -24.52
C SER A 148 15.77 -12.32 -25.02
N ASN A 149 16.30 -12.91 -26.08
CA ASN A 149 15.78 -14.13 -26.71
C ASN A 149 14.25 -14.07 -26.98
N GLY A 150 13.78 -12.95 -27.52
CA GLY A 150 12.37 -12.76 -27.86
C GLY A 150 11.46 -12.40 -26.68
N SER A 151 12.00 -12.29 -25.47
CA SER A 151 11.24 -11.93 -24.27
C SER A 151 11.62 -10.55 -23.77
N LEU A 152 10.65 -9.69 -23.48
CA LEU A 152 10.89 -8.40 -22.84
C LEU A 152 11.37 -8.63 -21.41
N LYS A 153 12.46 -7.96 -21.03
CA LYS A 153 13.06 -8.07 -19.68
C LYS A 153 12.83 -6.82 -18.84
N PHE A 154 12.95 -5.68 -19.47
CA PHE A 154 12.68 -4.37 -18.87
C PHE A 154 12.08 -3.46 -19.93
N GLY A 155 11.07 -2.68 -19.56
CA GLY A 155 10.48 -1.80 -20.54
C GLY A 155 9.27 -1.03 -20.07
N ARG A 156 8.73 -0.27 -21.02
CA ARG A 156 7.49 0.48 -20.92
C ARG A 156 6.42 -0.20 -21.76
N ILE A 157 5.25 -0.41 -21.16
CA ILE A 157 4.07 -0.95 -21.82
C ILE A 157 2.94 0.06 -21.67
N ILE A 158 2.40 0.53 -22.77
CA ILE A 158 1.28 1.48 -22.83
C ILE A 158 0.11 0.80 -23.51
N ASN A 159 -1.05 0.83 -22.88
CA ASN A 159 -2.31 0.37 -23.47
C ASN A 159 -3.44 1.37 -23.18
N ASN A 160 -4.67 1.06 -23.60
CA ASN A 160 -5.83 1.95 -23.44
C ASN A 160 -6.18 2.32 -21.99
N ASN A 161 -5.66 1.60 -21.00
CA ASN A 161 -6.08 1.74 -19.62
C ASN A 161 -4.94 2.11 -18.67
N SER A 162 -3.68 1.85 -19.07
CA SER A 162 -2.55 1.94 -18.16
C SER A 162 -1.20 2.10 -18.87
N ILE A 163 -0.26 2.59 -18.09
CA ILE A 163 1.16 2.63 -18.40
C ILE A 163 1.87 1.82 -17.33
N TYR A 164 2.67 0.86 -17.76
CA TYR A 164 3.62 0.16 -16.89
C TYR A 164 5.05 0.46 -17.33
N ILE A 165 5.94 0.63 -16.35
CA ILE A 165 7.39 0.75 -16.60
C ILE A 165 8.10 -0.06 -15.53
N GLY A 166 8.94 -1.01 -15.92
CA GLY A 166 9.64 -1.87 -14.96
C GLY A 166 10.12 -3.18 -15.55
N TYR A 167 10.47 -4.08 -14.65
CA TYR A 167 10.94 -5.41 -15.00
C TYR A 167 9.78 -6.33 -15.38
N ILE A 168 10.05 -7.23 -16.32
CA ILE A 168 9.12 -8.21 -16.84
C ILE A 168 9.78 -9.58 -16.82
N GLU A 169 9.07 -10.58 -16.29
CA GLU A 169 9.45 -11.98 -16.33
C GLU A 169 8.25 -12.80 -16.78
N ASP A 170 8.47 -13.76 -17.71
CA ASP A 170 7.42 -14.60 -18.30
C ASP A 170 6.19 -13.80 -18.78
N ASN A 171 6.43 -12.64 -19.40
CA ASN A 171 5.41 -11.70 -19.89
C ASN A 171 4.51 -11.13 -18.75
N GLN A 172 4.98 -11.13 -17.53
CA GLN A 172 4.27 -10.56 -16.38
C GLN A 172 5.14 -9.50 -15.70
N TYR A 173 4.50 -8.51 -15.10
CA TYR A 173 5.22 -7.53 -14.27
C TYR A 173 5.93 -8.27 -13.14
N HIS A 174 7.23 -8.01 -12.99
CA HIS A 174 8.05 -8.66 -11.98
C HIS A 174 9.10 -7.68 -11.45
N GLY A 175 9.65 -7.93 -10.22
CA GLY A 175 10.63 -7.02 -9.65
C GLY A 175 10.10 -5.60 -9.46
N LYS A 176 10.98 -4.60 -9.54
CA LYS A 176 10.61 -3.19 -9.38
C LYS A 176 9.90 -2.65 -10.63
N GLY A 177 8.85 -1.86 -10.42
CA GLY A 177 8.14 -1.20 -11.50
C GLY A 177 7.18 -0.12 -11.02
N LYS A 178 6.70 0.67 -11.98
CA LYS A 178 5.66 1.66 -11.79
C LYS A 178 4.50 1.36 -12.72
N TYR A 179 3.32 1.29 -12.14
CA TYR A 179 2.06 1.10 -12.86
C TYR A 179 1.18 2.33 -12.62
N THR A 180 0.67 2.90 -13.70
CA THR A 180 -0.20 4.08 -13.64
C THR A 180 -1.45 3.80 -14.46
N GLU A 181 -2.61 3.93 -13.85
CA GLU A 181 -3.90 3.89 -14.55
C GLU A 181 -4.21 5.25 -15.16
N ILE A 182 -4.80 5.28 -16.34
CA ILE A 182 -5.24 6.53 -17.00
C ILE A 182 -6.25 7.29 -16.11
N LYS A 183 -6.97 6.58 -15.23
CA LYS A 183 -7.89 7.17 -14.25
C LYS A 183 -7.21 7.84 -13.04
N GLY A 184 -5.88 7.84 -12.98
CA GLY A 184 -5.10 8.57 -11.99
C GLY A 184 -4.57 7.76 -10.80
N ASN A 185 -4.97 6.47 -10.66
CA ASN A 185 -4.31 5.62 -9.66
C ASN A 185 -2.89 5.28 -10.11
N SER A 186 -1.95 5.24 -9.19
CA SER A 186 -0.60 4.77 -9.49
C SER A 186 -0.03 3.91 -8.37
N TYR A 187 0.83 2.97 -8.77
CA TYR A 187 1.62 2.14 -7.85
C TYR A 187 3.07 2.16 -8.29
N GLU A 188 3.97 2.36 -7.36
CA GLU A 188 5.41 2.22 -7.55
C GLU A 188 5.96 1.30 -6.45
N GLY A 189 6.56 0.17 -6.84
CA GLY A 189 7.02 -0.84 -5.89
C GLY A 189 7.40 -2.15 -6.55
N TYR A 190 7.37 -3.21 -5.77
CA TYR A 190 7.68 -4.54 -6.26
C TYR A 190 6.45 -5.25 -6.81
N PHE A 191 6.68 -6.04 -7.84
CA PHE A 191 5.72 -6.95 -8.46
C PHE A 191 6.23 -8.38 -8.40
N SER A 192 5.32 -9.32 -8.28
CA SER A 192 5.58 -10.74 -8.41
C SER A 192 4.49 -11.34 -9.30
N TYR A 193 4.88 -11.84 -10.47
CA TYR A 193 3.98 -12.46 -11.46
C TYR A 193 2.70 -11.64 -11.72
N GLY A 194 2.87 -10.35 -12.01
CA GLY A 194 1.79 -9.41 -12.34
C GLY A 194 1.04 -8.83 -11.14
N GLN A 195 1.39 -9.21 -9.92
CA GLN A 195 0.73 -8.75 -8.70
C GLN A 195 1.64 -7.82 -7.90
N LYS A 196 1.07 -6.78 -7.29
CA LYS A 196 1.79 -5.94 -6.31
C LYS A 196 2.22 -6.82 -5.15
N HIS A 197 3.51 -6.74 -4.81
CA HIS A 197 4.13 -7.56 -3.77
C HIS A 197 5.27 -6.79 -3.09
N GLY A 198 5.67 -7.21 -1.86
CA GLY A 198 6.75 -6.54 -1.14
C GLY A 198 6.45 -5.07 -0.84
N GLN A 199 7.46 -4.24 -0.79
CA GLN A 199 7.31 -2.81 -0.47
C GLN A 199 6.86 -2.01 -1.69
N GLY A 200 5.96 -1.07 -1.47
CA GLY A 200 5.48 -0.18 -2.51
C GLY A 200 4.65 0.98 -1.99
N LYS A 201 4.49 1.97 -2.88
CA LYS A 201 3.66 3.15 -2.67
C LYS A 201 2.50 3.16 -3.66
N TYR A 202 1.30 3.27 -3.14
CA TYR A 202 0.08 3.41 -3.93
C TYR A 202 -0.50 4.81 -3.74
N ILE A 203 -0.78 5.48 -4.84
CA ILE A 203 -1.45 6.79 -4.86
C ILE A 203 -2.79 6.59 -5.55
N TYR A 204 -3.85 6.90 -4.83
CA TYR A 204 -5.22 6.83 -5.34
C TYR A 204 -5.56 8.09 -6.13
N SER A 205 -6.49 7.99 -7.06
CA SER A 205 -6.92 9.12 -7.91
C SER A 205 -7.57 10.27 -7.12
N ASP A 206 -8.05 10.01 -5.90
CA ASP A 206 -8.57 11.01 -4.97
C ASP A 206 -7.47 11.68 -4.13
N GLY A 207 -6.20 11.28 -4.29
CA GLY A 207 -5.05 11.81 -3.57
C GLY A 207 -4.72 11.09 -2.26
N CYS A 208 -5.49 10.09 -1.83
CA CYS A 208 -5.10 9.23 -0.72
C CYS A 208 -3.81 8.48 -1.07
N THR A 209 -3.00 8.15 -0.07
CA THR A 209 -1.76 7.39 -0.29
C THR A 209 -1.62 6.24 0.69
N TYR A 210 -1.08 5.14 0.20
CA TYR A 210 -0.58 4.05 1.04
C TYR A 210 0.88 3.79 0.71
N GLU A 211 1.70 3.61 1.73
CA GLU A 211 3.10 3.21 1.61
C GLU A 211 3.39 2.10 2.60
N GLY A 212 3.82 0.93 2.11
CA GLY A 212 4.02 -0.24 2.96
C GLY A 212 4.07 -1.54 2.18
N SER A 213 3.83 -2.64 2.89
CA SER A 213 3.91 -4.00 2.36
C SER A 213 2.66 -4.38 1.58
N PHE A 214 2.86 -5.12 0.50
CA PHE A 214 1.82 -5.71 -0.35
C PHE A 214 2.01 -7.22 -0.46
N GLU A 215 0.93 -7.94 -0.53
CA GLU A 215 0.88 -9.35 -0.87
C GLU A 215 -0.33 -9.62 -1.77
N ASN A 216 -0.09 -10.20 -2.97
CA ASN A 216 -1.15 -10.55 -3.93
C ASN A 216 -2.12 -9.39 -4.24
N ASN A 217 -1.58 -8.18 -4.50
CA ASN A 217 -2.29 -6.92 -4.76
C ASN A 217 -2.96 -6.28 -3.53
N GLU A 218 -2.94 -6.88 -2.36
CA GLU A 218 -3.56 -6.37 -1.14
C GLU A 218 -2.51 -5.76 -0.19
N MET A 219 -2.86 -4.72 0.55
CA MET A 219 -2.05 -4.20 1.64
C MET A 219 -1.94 -5.29 2.72
N ASN A 220 -0.73 -5.72 3.06
CA ASN A 220 -0.52 -6.80 4.02
C ASN A 220 0.83 -6.60 4.74
N GLY A 221 0.85 -6.66 6.07
CA GLY A 221 2.00 -6.30 6.88
C GLY A 221 2.02 -4.82 7.26
N GLU A 222 3.17 -4.26 7.59
CA GLU A 222 3.33 -2.88 8.04
C GLU A 222 3.13 -1.87 6.92
N GLY A 223 2.46 -0.75 7.25
CA GLY A 223 2.27 0.33 6.30
C GLY A 223 1.65 1.59 6.91
N GLU A 224 1.67 2.64 6.10
CA GLU A 224 1.11 3.96 6.41
C GLU A 224 0.04 4.33 5.39
N PHE A 225 -1.13 4.73 5.85
CA PHE A 225 -2.20 5.22 5.00
C PHE A 225 -2.55 6.67 5.36
N ASN A 226 -2.50 7.55 4.37
CA ASN A 226 -2.87 8.95 4.50
C ASN A 226 -4.11 9.24 3.68
N TRP A 227 -5.18 9.71 4.34
CA TRP A 227 -6.38 10.19 3.68
C TRP A 227 -6.29 11.68 3.39
N THR A 228 -6.88 12.11 2.29
CA THR A 228 -6.95 13.53 1.92
C THR A 228 -7.72 14.39 2.91
N ASN A 229 -8.59 13.79 3.71
CA ASN A 229 -9.33 14.47 4.77
C ASN A 229 -8.50 14.70 6.07
N GLY A 230 -7.21 14.29 6.09
CA GLY A 230 -6.31 14.46 7.21
C GLY A 230 -6.36 13.34 8.26
N ILE A 231 -7.04 12.25 7.97
CA ILE A 231 -6.92 11.01 8.76
C ILE A 231 -5.62 10.31 8.37
N TYR A 232 -4.99 9.68 9.33
CA TYR A 232 -3.72 8.98 9.19
C TYR A 232 -3.74 7.68 9.97
N TYR A 233 -3.30 6.60 9.34
CA TYR A 233 -3.07 5.31 10.02
C TYR A 233 -1.65 4.82 9.73
N LYS A 234 -0.98 4.32 10.79
CA LYS A 234 0.30 3.61 10.70
C LYS A 234 0.22 2.36 11.54
N GLY A 235 0.50 1.20 10.94
CA GLY A 235 0.46 -0.07 11.64
C GLY A 235 0.26 -1.24 10.69
N GLU A 236 -0.16 -2.36 11.27
CA GLU A 236 -0.32 -3.60 10.55
C GLU A 236 -1.62 -3.63 9.73
N PHE A 237 -1.52 -4.24 8.55
CA PHE A 237 -2.63 -4.53 7.65
C PHE A 237 -2.72 -6.04 7.41
N TYR A 238 -3.91 -6.54 7.31
CA TYR A 238 -4.19 -7.89 6.86
C TYR A 238 -5.29 -7.84 5.80
N LYS A 239 -4.94 -8.23 4.56
CA LYS A 239 -5.85 -8.18 3.40
C LYS A 239 -6.53 -6.82 3.24
N GLY A 240 -5.75 -5.75 3.36
CA GLY A 240 -6.20 -4.36 3.20
C GLY A 240 -7.01 -3.80 4.37
N ILE A 241 -7.05 -4.48 5.53
CA ILE A 241 -7.82 -4.07 6.71
C ILE A 241 -6.84 -3.87 7.87
N PHE A 242 -7.08 -2.86 8.73
CA PHE A 242 -6.31 -2.66 9.96
C PHE A 242 -6.32 -3.91 10.83
N HIS A 243 -5.14 -4.33 11.23
CA HIS A 243 -4.93 -5.52 12.04
C HIS A 243 -3.76 -5.28 13.00
N GLY A 244 -3.53 -6.20 13.95
CA GLY A 244 -2.37 -6.12 14.85
C GLY A 244 -2.26 -4.76 15.54
N ASN A 245 -1.06 -4.25 15.71
CA ASN A 245 -0.80 -2.97 16.36
C ASN A 245 -0.88 -1.81 15.37
N GLY A 246 -1.40 -0.67 15.82
CA GLY A 246 -1.49 0.51 14.96
C GLY A 246 -1.83 1.80 15.68
N LEU A 247 -1.49 2.90 15.02
CA LEU A 247 -1.78 4.26 15.42
C LEU A 247 -2.74 4.88 14.41
N LEU A 248 -3.91 5.29 14.88
CA LEU A 248 -4.90 6.00 14.08
C LEU A 248 -5.08 7.43 14.61
N LYS A 249 -4.89 8.41 13.74
CA LYS A 249 -5.09 9.83 14.05
C LYS A 249 -6.24 10.38 13.21
N TRP A 250 -7.16 11.08 13.84
CA TRP A 250 -8.26 11.76 13.16
C TRP A 250 -7.96 13.22 12.93
N ARG A 251 -8.60 13.80 11.92
CA ARG A 251 -8.51 15.24 11.61
C ARG A 251 -8.88 16.13 12.82
N ASN A 252 -9.80 15.68 13.65
CA ASN A 252 -10.22 16.43 14.85
C ASN A 252 -9.20 16.41 15.98
N GLY A 253 -8.07 15.67 15.83
CA GLY A 253 -7.00 15.55 16.81
C GLY A 253 -7.13 14.38 17.79
N ASN A 254 -8.18 13.57 17.67
CA ASN A 254 -8.25 12.30 18.41
C ASN A 254 -7.17 11.34 17.93
N ILE A 255 -6.69 10.49 18.84
CA ILE A 255 -5.67 9.49 18.53
C ILE A 255 -6.05 8.17 19.22
N TYR A 256 -6.00 7.09 18.46
CA TYR A 256 -5.98 5.74 19.03
C TYR A 256 -4.63 5.09 18.76
N ASN A 257 -4.05 4.51 19.79
CA ASN A 257 -2.83 3.70 19.71
C ASN A 257 -3.09 2.38 20.41
N GLY A 258 -3.07 1.27 19.69
CA GLY A 258 -3.41 -0.02 20.25
C GLY A 258 -3.66 -1.09 19.19
N GLN A 259 -4.28 -2.17 19.63
CA GLN A 259 -4.53 -3.34 18.81
C GLN A 259 -5.80 -3.19 17.97
N PHE A 260 -5.72 -3.73 16.76
CA PHE A 260 -6.82 -3.81 15.80
C PHE A 260 -7.10 -5.27 15.42
N LYS A 261 -8.34 -5.60 15.21
CA LYS A 261 -8.76 -6.88 14.64
C LYS A 261 -9.91 -6.64 13.68
N LYS A 262 -9.68 -6.98 12.39
CA LYS A 262 -10.67 -6.78 11.33
C LYS A 262 -11.17 -5.33 11.20
N GLY A 263 -10.29 -4.34 11.44
CA GLY A 263 -10.59 -2.92 11.36
C GLY A 263 -11.21 -2.31 12.63
N PHE A 264 -11.43 -3.10 13.68
CA PHE A 264 -11.99 -2.64 14.95
C PHE A 264 -10.90 -2.53 16.02
N PHE A 265 -11.03 -1.61 16.97
CA PHE A 265 -10.24 -1.62 18.20
C PHE A 265 -10.50 -2.92 18.93
N TYR A 266 -9.44 -3.59 19.32
CA TYR A 266 -9.50 -4.88 19.97
C TYR A 266 -8.32 -5.03 20.93
N GLY A 267 -8.47 -5.83 22.01
CA GLY A 267 -7.38 -6.00 22.97
C GLY A 267 -7.00 -4.70 23.66
N ASN A 268 -5.73 -4.48 23.90
CA ASN A 268 -5.25 -3.31 24.63
C ASN A 268 -5.06 -2.10 23.71
N GLY A 269 -5.46 -0.92 24.20
CA GLY A 269 -5.27 0.33 23.47
C GLY A 269 -5.46 1.56 24.34
N ILE A 270 -4.98 2.68 23.81
CA ILE A 270 -5.14 4.00 24.42
C ILE A 270 -5.86 4.89 23.42
N PHE A 271 -6.96 5.49 23.82
CA PHE A 271 -7.66 6.49 23.04
C PHE A 271 -7.51 7.85 23.73
N TYR A 272 -6.92 8.82 23.03
CA TYR A 272 -6.79 10.20 23.45
C TYR A 272 -7.82 11.06 22.70
N TRP A 273 -8.60 11.83 23.47
CA TRP A 273 -9.44 12.88 22.89
C TRP A 273 -8.58 14.09 22.50
N LYS A 274 -9.13 14.96 21.67
CA LYS A 274 -8.48 16.09 20.97
C LYS A 274 -7.39 16.82 21.75
N ASN A 275 -7.62 17.10 23.03
CA ASN A 275 -6.68 17.89 23.86
C ASN A 275 -5.68 17.02 24.61
N LYS A 276 -5.76 15.67 24.46
CA LYS A 276 -4.94 14.68 25.19
C LYS A 276 -4.99 14.80 26.72
N GLU A 277 -5.85 15.66 27.25
CA GLU A 277 -6.13 15.82 28.68
C GLU A 277 -7.00 14.67 29.19
N GLU A 278 -7.85 14.18 28.30
CA GLU A 278 -8.79 13.10 28.50
C GLU A 278 -8.35 11.89 27.68
N TYR A 279 -8.29 10.74 28.31
CA TYR A 279 -7.96 9.50 27.62
C TYR A 279 -8.53 8.26 28.33
N TYR A 280 -8.72 7.21 27.55
CA TYR A 280 -8.97 5.87 28.05
C TYR A 280 -7.78 4.98 27.70
N LYS A 281 -7.28 4.23 28.67
CA LYS A 281 -6.28 3.17 28.49
C LYS A 281 -6.85 1.87 29.02
N GLY A 282 -7.02 0.87 28.16
CA GLY A 282 -7.63 -0.39 28.61
C GLY A 282 -7.99 -1.32 27.46
N GLU A 283 -8.82 -2.30 27.80
CA GLU A 283 -9.26 -3.33 26.89
C GLU A 283 -10.44 -2.87 26.02
N TYR A 284 -10.41 -3.33 24.75
CA TYR A 284 -11.45 -3.09 23.75
C TYR A 284 -11.93 -4.40 23.13
N ILE A 285 -13.20 -4.49 22.84
CA ILE A 285 -13.81 -5.52 22.02
C ILE A 285 -14.68 -4.80 20.98
N ASN A 286 -14.33 -4.89 19.68
CA ASN A 286 -15.07 -4.30 18.57
C ASN A 286 -15.42 -2.80 18.78
N ASN A 287 -14.40 -1.98 19.07
CA ASN A 287 -14.48 -0.55 19.38
C ASN A 287 -15.16 -0.19 20.73
N ILE A 288 -15.57 -1.17 21.51
CA ILE A 288 -16.28 -0.98 22.78
C ILE A 288 -15.27 -1.17 23.91
N LYS A 289 -15.20 -0.25 24.88
CA LYS A 289 -14.46 -0.42 26.12
C LYS A 289 -15.07 -1.59 26.89
N ASN A 290 -14.28 -2.64 27.12
CA ASN A 290 -14.75 -3.85 27.78
C ASN A 290 -13.60 -4.56 28.46
N GLY A 291 -13.75 -4.98 29.71
CA GLY A 291 -12.68 -5.54 30.51
C GLY A 291 -12.05 -4.52 31.46
N LYS A 292 -10.75 -4.60 31.70
CA LYS A 292 -10.07 -3.69 32.61
C LYS A 292 -9.63 -2.42 31.89
N GLY A 293 -9.76 -1.26 32.57
CA GLY A 293 -9.31 0.00 31.96
C GLY A 293 -9.28 1.16 32.94
N MET A 294 -8.51 2.15 32.54
CA MET A 294 -8.36 3.44 33.21
C MET A 294 -8.91 4.54 32.32
N TYR A 295 -9.71 5.41 32.88
CA TYR A 295 -10.19 6.60 32.23
C TYR A 295 -9.74 7.84 32.99
N LYS A 296 -8.98 8.70 32.34
CA LYS A 296 -8.64 10.00 32.86
C LYS A 296 -9.59 11.02 32.28
N PHE A 297 -10.33 11.66 33.15
CA PHE A 297 -11.29 12.71 32.78
C PHE A 297 -10.57 14.04 32.53
N LYS A 298 -11.21 14.91 31.79
CA LYS A 298 -10.71 16.26 31.49
C LYS A 298 -10.45 17.09 32.77
N ASN A 299 -11.17 16.82 33.86
CA ASN A 299 -11.01 17.44 35.17
C ASN A 299 -9.81 16.90 35.96
N GLY A 300 -9.08 15.87 35.46
CA GLY A 300 -7.96 15.23 36.07
C GLY A 300 -8.31 14.07 37.00
N ASP A 301 -9.59 13.84 37.28
CA ASP A 301 -10.01 12.66 38.00
C ASP A 301 -9.74 11.41 37.17
N ILE A 302 -9.59 10.27 37.85
CA ILE A 302 -9.25 9.02 37.21
C ILE A 302 -10.20 7.93 37.70
N TYR A 303 -10.77 7.16 36.80
CA TYR A 303 -11.44 5.92 37.09
C TYR A 303 -10.55 4.74 36.68
N ILE A 304 -10.34 3.80 37.54
CA ILE A 304 -9.65 2.53 37.27
C ILE A 304 -10.56 1.39 37.68
N GLY A 305 -10.92 0.52 36.76
CA GLY A 305 -11.83 -0.58 37.09
C GLY A 305 -12.27 -1.40 35.89
N GLN A 306 -13.35 -2.11 36.10
CA GLN A 306 -13.98 -2.92 35.07
C GLN A 306 -14.90 -2.07 34.21
N TRP A 307 -14.96 -2.41 32.94
CA TRP A 307 -15.78 -1.79 31.90
C TRP A 307 -16.68 -2.82 31.24
N ASN A 308 -17.88 -2.45 30.96
CA ASN A 308 -18.81 -3.23 30.14
C ASN A 308 -19.61 -2.29 29.25
N ASN A 309 -19.58 -2.55 27.95
CA ASN A 309 -20.32 -1.73 26.96
C ASN A 309 -20.07 -0.21 27.12
N ASN A 310 -18.79 0.22 27.14
CA ASN A 310 -18.35 1.61 27.31
C ASN A 310 -18.65 2.23 28.68
N LYS A 311 -19.18 1.49 29.65
CA LYS A 311 -19.56 2.00 30.96
C LYS A 311 -18.77 1.34 32.09
N PRO A 312 -18.36 2.09 33.13
CA PRO A 312 -17.88 1.50 34.37
C PRO A 312 -18.84 0.44 34.91
N SER A 313 -18.31 -0.72 35.30
CA SER A 313 -19.10 -1.85 35.79
C SER A 313 -18.26 -2.71 36.75
N GLY A 314 -18.89 -3.27 37.80
CA GLY A 314 -18.17 -4.07 38.78
C GLY A 314 -17.28 -3.25 39.72
N LYS A 315 -16.22 -3.87 40.22
CA LYS A 315 -15.29 -3.23 41.18
C LYS A 315 -14.40 -2.22 40.45
N GLY A 316 -14.18 -1.07 41.09
CA GLY A 316 -13.27 -0.04 40.59
C GLY A 316 -12.91 0.99 41.64
N THR A 317 -12.02 1.90 41.28
CA THR A 317 -11.61 3.05 42.10
C THR A 317 -11.82 4.32 41.31
N TYR A 318 -12.29 5.35 41.98
CA TYR A 318 -12.42 6.70 41.47
C TYR A 318 -11.53 7.63 42.27
N GLU A 319 -10.56 8.23 41.59
CA GLU A 319 -9.55 9.07 42.19
C GLU A 319 -9.80 10.53 41.84
N THR A 320 -9.97 11.36 42.86
CA THR A 320 -10.02 12.83 42.74
C THR A 320 -8.70 13.44 43.19
N LYS A 321 -8.59 14.77 43.14
CA LYS A 321 -7.41 15.48 43.70
C LYS A 321 -7.11 15.09 45.13
N ASN A 322 -8.12 14.88 45.99
CA ASN A 322 -7.98 14.77 47.42
C ASN A 322 -8.32 13.40 47.97
N LYS A 323 -9.06 12.56 47.27
CA LYS A 323 -9.61 11.31 47.80
C LYS A 323 -9.62 10.21 46.72
N ILE A 324 -9.55 8.98 47.22
CA ILE A 324 -9.76 7.78 46.43
C ILE A 324 -10.99 7.08 46.98
N TYR A 325 -11.96 6.77 46.13
CA TYR A 325 -13.18 6.06 46.45
C TYR A 325 -13.12 4.68 45.79
N SER A 326 -13.12 3.64 46.59
CA SER A 326 -13.25 2.25 46.10
C SER A 326 -14.69 1.79 46.21
N GLY A 327 -15.22 1.17 45.22
CA GLY A 327 -16.64 0.77 45.25
C GLY A 327 -17.06 -0.11 44.08
N ILE A 328 -18.38 -0.21 43.94
CA ILE A 328 -19.05 -0.98 42.88
C ILE A 328 -19.78 -0.05 41.96
N TRP A 329 -19.63 -0.27 40.66
CA TRP A 329 -20.33 0.43 39.59
C TRP A 329 -21.29 -0.50 38.86
N LYS A 330 -22.44 0.02 38.42
CA LYS A 330 -23.39 -0.67 37.58
C LYS A 330 -23.91 0.28 36.52
N GLU A 331 -23.75 -0.11 35.26
CA GLU A 331 -24.18 0.70 34.10
C GLU A 331 -23.65 2.15 34.11
N GLY A 332 -22.43 2.35 34.61
CA GLY A 332 -21.79 3.67 34.73
C GLY A 332 -22.07 4.41 36.02
N ASN A 333 -23.02 3.97 36.84
CA ASN A 333 -23.38 4.59 38.10
C ASN A 333 -22.63 3.95 39.29
N PHE A 334 -22.17 4.79 40.22
CA PHE A 334 -21.62 4.34 41.46
C PHE A 334 -22.77 3.86 42.38
N VAL A 335 -22.77 2.60 42.77
CA VAL A 335 -23.90 1.99 43.50
C VAL A 335 -23.56 1.58 44.94
N GLU A 336 -22.29 1.32 45.24
CA GLU A 336 -21.85 0.89 46.57
C GLU A 336 -20.47 1.41 46.85
N LEU A 337 -20.31 2.02 48.03
CA LEU A 337 -19.01 2.46 48.58
C LEU A 337 -18.41 1.34 49.41
N LEU A 338 -17.18 0.94 49.10
CA LEU A 338 -16.42 -0.06 49.87
C LEU A 338 -15.37 0.58 50.78
N ASP A 339 -14.70 1.64 50.28
CA ASP A 339 -13.65 2.32 51.04
C ASP A 339 -13.42 3.76 50.56
N ILE A 340 -12.88 4.63 51.46
CA ILE A 340 -12.45 5.99 51.15
C ILE A 340 -11.09 6.25 51.78
N VAL A 341 -10.11 6.64 50.93
CA VAL A 341 -8.77 7.01 51.41
C VAL A 341 -8.49 8.48 51.10
N SER A 342 -8.06 9.24 52.11
CA SER A 342 -7.63 10.64 51.91
C SER A 342 -6.15 10.70 51.57
N LYS A 343 -5.79 11.32 50.47
CA LYS A 343 -4.40 11.44 49.99
C LYS A 343 -3.46 12.23 50.91
N TYR A 344 -3.99 13.01 51.84
CA TYR A 344 -3.19 13.83 52.75
C TYR A 344 -2.73 13.11 54.05
N GLN A 345 -3.14 11.85 54.31
CA GLN A 345 -2.77 11.15 55.52
C GLN A 345 -1.64 10.13 55.37
N SER A 346 -1.19 9.87 54.16
CA SER A 346 -0.08 8.94 53.94
C SER A 346 1.09 9.64 53.26
N GLY A 347 2.12 9.96 54.03
CA GLY A 347 3.42 10.36 53.50
C GLY A 347 4.16 9.21 52.76
N GLU A 348 3.51 8.10 52.57
CA GLU A 348 4.01 6.97 51.80
C GLU A 348 2.93 6.56 50.78
N ILE A 349 3.22 6.78 49.57
CA ILE A 349 2.46 6.18 48.44
C ILE A 349 2.85 4.70 48.41
N SER A 350 2.05 3.87 49.07
CA SER A 350 2.18 2.45 48.90
C SER A 350 1.56 2.03 47.60
N GLU A 351 2.38 1.37 46.83
CA GLU A 351 2.08 0.50 45.70
C GLU A 351 1.06 1.02 44.69
N SER A 352 1.58 1.68 43.68
CA SER A 352 0.95 1.71 42.35
C SER A 352 0.51 0.29 42.02
N ILE A 353 -0.79 0.06 41.82
CA ILE A 353 -1.25 -1.13 41.13
C ILE A 353 -0.70 -0.96 39.71
N ASP A 354 0.51 -1.47 39.50
CA ASP A 354 1.12 -1.57 38.20
C ASP A 354 0.26 -2.50 37.37
N PHE A 355 -0.65 -1.92 36.62
CA PHE A 355 -1.13 -2.57 35.43
C PHE A 355 0.02 -2.52 34.42
N ASN A 356 0.95 -3.49 34.51
CA ASN A 356 1.92 -3.76 33.48
C ASN A 356 1.18 -4.20 32.23
N PHE A 357 0.72 -3.24 31.47
CA PHE A 357 0.41 -3.42 30.07
C PHE A 357 1.73 -3.25 29.33
N GLU A 358 2.43 -4.36 29.13
CA GLU A 358 3.50 -4.41 28.15
C GLU A 358 2.87 -4.13 26.77
N ALA A 359 2.79 -2.86 26.42
CA ALA A 359 2.70 -2.46 25.03
C ALA A 359 4.12 -2.68 24.50
N ASN A 360 4.37 -3.81 23.85
CA ASN A 360 5.56 -4.03 23.04
C ASN A 360 5.51 -3.07 21.85
N ASN A 361 5.84 -1.81 22.11
CA ASN A 361 6.08 -0.79 21.11
C ASN A 361 7.41 -0.12 21.43
N GLU A 362 8.49 -0.83 21.18
CA GLU A 362 9.77 -0.20 20.93
C GLU A 362 9.64 0.61 19.64
N ASN A 363 9.91 1.94 19.76
CA ASN A 363 10.09 2.89 18.67
C ASN A 363 8.86 3.55 18.01
N ILE A 364 7.88 3.99 18.78
CA ILE A 364 7.13 5.18 18.36
C ILE A 364 7.59 6.32 19.28
N ASP A 365 8.35 7.26 18.71
CA ASP A 365 8.82 8.46 19.42
C ASP A 365 7.64 9.32 19.88
N ILE A 366 7.29 9.18 21.16
CA ILE A 366 6.24 9.92 21.86
C ILE A 366 6.81 11.23 22.42
N SER A 367 8.10 11.53 22.21
CA SER A 367 8.80 12.68 22.80
C SER A 367 8.23 14.03 22.40
N ASN A 368 7.46 14.12 21.32
CA ASN A 368 6.72 15.33 20.94
C ASN A 368 5.37 15.51 21.65
N LEU A 369 5.09 14.72 22.69
CA LEU A 369 3.86 14.78 23.48
C LEU A 369 4.03 15.49 24.82
N GLU A 370 5.18 16.13 25.05
CA GLU A 370 5.44 16.88 26.28
C GLU A 370 4.66 18.19 26.35
N HIS A 371 4.13 18.45 27.54
CA HIS A 371 3.43 19.64 28.04
C HIS A 371 1.92 19.72 27.82
N ILE A 372 1.18 19.10 28.73
CA ILE A 372 -0.21 19.48 29.00
C ILE A 372 -0.47 19.50 30.52
N ASN A 373 -0.81 20.67 31.00
CA ASN A 373 -1.31 20.92 32.36
C ASN A 373 -2.85 20.80 32.42
N VAL A 374 -3.36 20.27 33.52
CA VAL A 374 -4.74 19.81 33.74
C VAL A 374 -5.53 20.77 34.64
N LYS A 375 -6.83 21.04 34.35
CA LYS A 375 -7.86 21.44 35.34
C LYS A 375 -9.30 21.27 34.83
N MET A 376 -10.18 20.98 35.63
CA MET A 376 -11.30 20.13 36.03
C MET A 376 -12.73 20.68 35.95
N MET A 377 -13.77 19.83 35.96
CA MET A 377 -14.85 19.71 36.97
C MET A 377 -15.85 18.59 36.67
N ILE A 378 -16.33 17.94 37.72
CA ILE A 378 -17.44 16.97 37.68
C ILE A 378 -18.58 17.47 38.59
N GLU A 379 -19.79 17.46 38.09
CA GLU A 379 -21.00 17.41 38.89
C GLU A 379 -21.48 15.95 38.97
N ILE A 380 -21.62 15.47 40.21
CA ILE A 380 -22.29 14.20 40.52
C ILE A 380 -23.72 14.58 40.86
N ASN A 381 -24.66 14.29 39.98
CA ASN A 381 -26.08 14.16 40.32
C ASN A 381 -26.45 12.69 40.22
#